data_ae0d4a5ef3593fec97d275ea82c7a93a
#
_entry.id   ae0d4a5ef3593fec97d275ea82c7a93a
#
_cell.length_a   1.000
_cell.length_b   1.000
_cell.length_c   1.000
_cell.angle_alpha   90.00
_cell.angle_beta   90.00
_cell.angle_gamma   90.00
#
_symmetry.space_group_name_H-M   'P 1'
#
loop_
_entity.id
_entity.type
_entity.pdbx_description
1 polymer ?
#
loop_
_entity_poly.entity_id
_entity_poly.type
_entity_poly.pdbx_seq_one_letter_code
_entity_poly.pdbx_strand_id
1 'polypeptide(L)'
;MEYDVVIIGGGPSGLSTAIKLKQLDSNLNVCLLEKASEIGAHILSGNVFETRALDELIPSWKELNSPIKTKVSKEKFLFLGKTKSLSWPTWLLPSVQQNHKNYIISLANLCRWLAEQAETLGVEIFPGFPASEILYNEDGSVKGVATQDMGID
;
A
#
# COMPACT_ATOMS: atom_id res chain seq x y z
N MET A 1 -6.53 -20.71 -12.96
CA MET A 1 -5.95 -20.75 -11.60
C MET A 1 -7.10 -20.58 -10.61
N GLU A 2 -7.03 -21.24 -9.48
CA GLU A 2 -8.07 -21.16 -8.45
C GLU A 2 -7.43 -20.62 -7.16
N TYR A 3 -8.07 -19.62 -6.58
CA TYR A 3 -7.66 -18.97 -5.34
C TYR A 3 -8.89 -18.75 -4.44
N ASP A 4 -8.69 -18.77 -3.13
CA ASP A 4 -9.75 -18.43 -2.18
C ASP A 4 -10.03 -16.93 -2.18
N VAL A 5 -8.97 -16.12 -2.39
CA VAL A 5 -9.06 -14.65 -2.44
C VAL A 5 -8.21 -14.08 -3.57
N VAL A 6 -8.82 -13.22 -4.37
CA VAL A 6 -8.15 -12.42 -5.41
C VAL A 6 -8.18 -10.95 -5.01
N ILE A 7 -7.02 -10.33 -4.86
CA ILE A 7 -6.87 -8.91 -4.52
C ILE A 7 -6.46 -8.14 -5.76
N ILE A 8 -7.14 -7.05 -6.06
CA ILE A 8 -6.85 -6.19 -7.21
C ILE A 8 -6.14 -4.91 -6.73
N GLY A 9 -4.89 -4.76 -7.16
CA GLY A 9 -4.05 -3.61 -6.89
C GLY A 9 -2.99 -3.83 -5.81
N GLY A 10 -1.71 -3.65 -6.19
CA GLY A 10 -0.51 -3.77 -5.36
C GLY A 10 -0.15 -2.50 -4.59
N GLY A 11 -1.14 -1.68 -4.24
CA GLY A 11 -0.96 -0.53 -3.36
C GLY A 11 -0.95 -0.91 -1.87
N PRO A 12 -0.78 0.09 -0.96
CA PRO A 12 -0.71 -0.17 0.48
C PRO A 12 -1.91 -0.94 1.00
N SER A 13 -3.11 -0.64 0.51
CA SER A 13 -4.36 -1.27 0.93
C SER A 13 -4.40 -2.76 0.55
N GLY A 14 -4.14 -3.08 -0.74
CA GLY A 14 -4.17 -4.46 -1.21
C GLY A 14 -3.11 -5.33 -0.53
N LEU A 15 -1.88 -4.81 -0.42
CA LEU A 15 -0.78 -5.52 0.26
C LEU A 15 -1.05 -5.73 1.74
N SER A 16 -1.58 -4.72 2.43
CA SER A 16 -1.96 -4.87 3.85
C SER A 16 -3.09 -5.89 4.04
N THR A 17 -4.05 -5.92 3.12
CA THR A 17 -5.13 -6.92 3.12
C THR A 17 -4.56 -8.32 2.92
N ALA A 18 -3.68 -8.51 1.94
CA ALA A 18 -3.04 -9.79 1.66
C ALA A 18 -2.26 -10.32 2.88
N ILE A 19 -1.42 -9.47 3.48
CA ILE A 19 -0.66 -9.81 4.69
C ILE A 19 -1.60 -10.19 5.82
N LYS A 20 -2.66 -9.39 6.06
CA LYS A 20 -3.58 -9.64 7.16
C LYS A 20 -4.37 -10.93 6.98
N LEU A 21 -4.80 -11.25 5.79
CA LEU A 21 -5.48 -12.52 5.49
C LEU A 21 -4.58 -13.71 5.81
N LYS A 22 -3.34 -13.70 5.36
CA LYS A 22 -2.37 -14.76 5.63
C LYS A 22 -1.97 -14.87 7.10
N GLN A 23 -2.00 -13.74 7.86
CA GLN A 23 -1.82 -13.76 9.31
C GLN A 23 -3.02 -14.38 10.05
N LEU A 24 -4.23 -14.23 9.54
CA LEU A 24 -5.46 -14.79 10.12
C LEU A 24 -5.62 -16.27 9.79
N ASP A 25 -5.32 -16.65 8.56
CA ASP A 25 -5.35 -18.04 8.11
C ASP A 25 -4.24 -18.27 7.06
N SER A 26 -3.19 -18.97 7.46
CA SER A 26 -2.04 -19.30 6.61
C SER A 26 -2.38 -20.28 5.48
N ASN A 27 -3.51 -21.00 5.55
CA ASN A 27 -3.92 -21.96 4.52
C ASN A 27 -4.64 -21.31 3.34
N LEU A 28 -5.12 -20.08 3.47
CA LEU A 28 -5.77 -19.38 2.36
C LEU A 28 -4.83 -19.24 1.16
N ASN A 29 -5.32 -19.61 -0.02
CA ASN A 29 -4.66 -19.33 -1.29
C ASN A 29 -5.02 -17.90 -1.71
N VAL A 30 -4.09 -16.97 -1.54
CA VAL A 30 -4.29 -15.54 -1.83
C VAL A 30 -3.42 -15.14 -3.00
N CYS A 31 -4.03 -14.52 -4.03
CA CYS A 31 -3.28 -13.86 -5.07
C CYS A 31 -3.59 -12.36 -5.13
N LEU A 32 -2.62 -11.60 -5.62
CA LEU A 32 -2.72 -10.17 -5.84
C LEU A 32 -2.32 -9.84 -7.27
N LEU A 33 -3.24 -9.17 -8.00
CA LEU A 33 -3.02 -8.70 -9.36
C LEU A 33 -2.67 -7.22 -9.34
N GLU A 34 -1.59 -6.83 -10.05
CA GLU A 34 -1.19 -5.43 -10.21
C GLU A 34 -1.05 -5.12 -11.70
N LYS A 35 -1.65 -4.00 -12.15
CA LYS A 35 -1.59 -3.58 -13.56
C LYS A 35 -0.22 -3.08 -14.00
N ALA A 36 0.54 -2.49 -13.08
CA ALA A 36 1.90 -2.04 -13.37
C ALA A 36 2.85 -3.21 -13.55
N SER A 37 3.91 -3.01 -14.32
CA SER A 37 4.95 -4.03 -14.57
C SER A 37 5.70 -4.46 -13.32
N GLU A 38 5.64 -3.66 -12.24
CA GLU A 38 6.19 -3.95 -10.93
C GLU A 38 5.39 -3.24 -9.83
N ILE A 39 5.46 -3.77 -8.61
CA ILE A 39 4.83 -3.12 -7.45
C ILE A 39 5.45 -1.74 -7.22
N GLY A 40 4.59 -0.74 -7.05
CA GLY A 40 5.00 0.63 -6.76
C GLY A 40 5.34 1.51 -7.97
N ALA A 41 5.31 0.98 -9.20
CA ALA A 41 5.67 1.76 -10.41
C ALA A 41 4.74 2.96 -10.65
N HIS A 42 3.47 2.86 -10.31
CA HIS A 42 2.48 3.93 -10.50
C HIS A 42 2.21 4.75 -9.23
N ILE A 43 3.05 4.61 -8.20
CA ILE A 43 2.87 5.27 -6.92
C ILE A 43 3.78 6.50 -6.83
N LEU A 44 3.19 7.65 -6.48
CA LEU A 44 3.95 8.86 -6.22
C LEU A 44 4.81 8.72 -4.96
N SER A 45 6.00 9.32 -4.99
CA SER A 45 6.95 9.33 -3.89
C SER A 45 6.82 10.63 -3.07
N GLY A 46 7.39 10.65 -1.86
CA GLY A 46 7.49 11.85 -1.02
C GLY A 46 6.29 12.03 -0.09
N ASN A 47 5.83 10.99 0.55
CA ASN A 47 4.76 11.02 1.55
C ASN A 47 5.28 11.23 2.96
N VAL A 48 4.45 11.91 3.77
CA VAL A 48 4.53 11.84 5.23
C VAL A 48 3.68 10.65 5.68
N PHE A 49 4.27 9.76 6.44
CA PHE A 49 3.69 8.47 6.81
C PHE A 49 3.56 8.34 8.33
N GLU A 50 2.35 8.07 8.80
CA GLU A 50 2.06 7.69 10.18
C GLU A 50 2.15 6.18 10.33
N THR A 51 2.95 5.69 11.27
CA THR A 51 3.26 4.25 11.37
C THR A 51 2.21 3.43 12.09
N ARG A 52 1.18 4.01 12.69
CA ARG A 52 0.20 3.31 13.52
C ARG A 52 -0.37 2.05 12.85
N ALA A 53 -0.86 2.16 11.62
CA ALA A 53 -1.40 1.01 10.90
C ALA A 53 -0.34 -0.08 10.63
N LEU A 54 0.90 0.33 10.38
CA LEU A 54 2.01 -0.60 10.19
C LEU A 54 2.46 -1.23 11.51
N ASP A 55 2.45 -0.47 12.61
CA ASP A 55 2.75 -0.99 13.97
C ASP A 55 1.74 -2.08 14.37
N GLU A 56 0.48 -1.96 13.93
CA GLU A 56 -0.57 -2.98 14.13
C GLU A 56 -0.43 -4.18 13.19
N LEU A 57 -0.07 -3.95 11.92
CA LEU A 57 0.03 -5.01 10.91
C LEU A 57 1.30 -5.84 11.06
N ILE A 58 2.45 -5.19 11.22
CA ILE A 58 3.77 -5.81 11.31
C ILE A 58 4.54 -5.14 12.47
N PRO A 59 4.30 -5.51 13.73
CA PRO A 59 4.93 -4.86 14.89
C PRO A 59 6.47 -4.85 14.83
N SER A 60 7.07 -5.85 14.20
CA SER A 60 8.53 -6.00 14.02
C SER A 60 9.10 -5.27 12.80
N TRP A 61 8.36 -4.37 12.13
CA TRP A 61 8.80 -3.74 10.89
C TRP A 61 10.16 -3.01 10.99
N LYS A 62 10.52 -2.52 12.18
CA LYS A 62 11.81 -1.85 12.43
C LYS A 62 13.01 -2.81 12.33
N GLU A 63 12.79 -4.08 12.66
CA GLU A 63 13.79 -5.14 12.67
C GLU A 63 13.90 -5.80 11.28
N LEU A 64 12.89 -5.69 10.45
CA LEU A 64 12.78 -6.31 9.13
C LEU A 64 13.33 -5.43 7.99
N ASN A 65 14.32 -4.58 8.28
CA ASN A 65 14.97 -3.70 7.31
C ASN A 65 14.00 -2.88 6.43
N SER A 66 12.92 -2.37 7.02
CA SER A 66 11.93 -1.55 6.31
C SER A 66 12.57 -0.29 5.70
N PRO A 67 12.00 0.29 4.62
CA PRO A 67 12.48 1.52 4.02
C PRO A 67 12.16 2.79 4.82
N ILE A 68 11.49 2.66 5.98
CA ILE A 68 11.04 3.77 6.82
C ILE A 68 12.17 4.18 7.76
N LYS A 69 13.01 5.12 7.35
CA LYS A 69 14.21 5.52 8.11
C LYS A 69 14.24 6.99 8.52
N THR A 70 13.58 7.88 7.75
CA THR A 70 13.70 9.33 7.90
C THR A 70 12.54 9.89 8.71
N LYS A 71 12.77 10.23 9.97
CA LYS A 71 11.78 10.91 10.83
C LYS A 71 11.60 12.36 10.41
N VAL A 72 10.37 12.88 10.54
CA VAL A 72 10.09 14.30 10.40
C VAL A 72 10.82 15.03 11.53
N SER A 73 11.79 15.90 11.18
CA SER A 73 12.59 16.69 12.13
C SER A 73 12.06 18.10 12.29
N LYS A 74 11.45 18.65 11.23
CA LYS A 74 10.86 20.01 11.22
C LYS A 74 9.66 20.04 10.31
N GLU A 75 8.65 20.80 10.71
CA GLU A 75 7.48 21.10 9.88
C GLU A 75 7.17 22.58 9.95
N LYS A 76 6.54 23.12 8.90
CA LYS A 76 6.05 24.48 8.84
C LYS A 76 4.65 24.48 8.24
N PHE A 77 3.76 25.22 8.86
CA PHE A 77 2.44 25.50 8.32
C PHE A 77 2.41 26.96 7.83
N LEU A 78 2.14 27.15 6.55
CA LEU A 78 2.22 28.48 5.92
C LEU A 78 0.88 28.81 5.25
N PHE A 79 0.37 30.01 5.54
CA PHE A 79 -0.66 30.64 4.72
C PHE A 79 0.03 31.41 3.59
N LEU A 80 -0.27 31.05 2.35
CA LEU A 80 0.36 31.66 1.17
C LEU A 80 -0.56 32.72 0.58
N GLY A 81 -0.06 33.96 0.46
CA GLY A 81 -0.66 35.02 -0.34
C GLY A 81 0.03 35.12 -1.69
N LYS A 82 -0.37 36.13 -2.51
CA LYS A 82 0.23 36.33 -3.85
C LYS A 82 1.73 36.64 -3.80
N THR A 83 2.21 37.35 -2.77
CA THR A 83 3.59 37.81 -2.66
C THR A 83 4.22 37.62 -1.30
N LYS A 84 3.46 37.11 -0.31
CA LYS A 84 3.91 36.92 1.08
C LYS A 84 3.39 35.64 1.63
N SER A 85 4.07 35.09 2.66
CA SER A 85 3.61 33.96 3.44
C SER A 85 3.55 34.32 4.92
N LEU A 86 2.56 33.80 5.63
CA LEU A 86 2.43 33.89 7.08
C LEU A 86 2.66 32.49 7.67
N SER A 87 3.63 32.37 8.57
CA SER A 87 3.88 31.12 9.30
C SER A 87 2.95 31.02 10.49
N TRP A 88 2.27 29.86 10.62
CA TRP A 88 1.45 29.55 11.76
C TRP A 88 2.20 28.59 12.71
N PRO A 89 2.13 28.78 14.03
CA PRO A 89 2.77 27.88 14.98
C PRO A 89 2.16 26.46 14.90
N THR A 90 2.99 25.46 14.62
CA THR A 90 2.50 24.08 14.40
C THR A 90 1.92 23.45 15.66
N TRP A 91 2.35 23.87 16.84
CA TRP A 91 1.82 23.41 18.13
C TRP A 91 0.37 23.84 18.42
N LEU A 92 -0.15 24.86 17.68
CA LEU A 92 -1.54 25.28 17.72
C LEU A 92 -2.44 24.50 16.76
N LEU A 93 -1.86 23.64 15.90
CA LEU A 93 -2.62 22.81 14.99
C LEU A 93 -3.25 21.63 15.72
N PRO A 94 -4.40 21.12 15.26
CA PRO A 94 -4.94 19.85 15.72
C PRO A 94 -3.91 18.72 15.61
N SER A 95 -3.93 17.77 16.54
CA SER A 95 -2.95 16.67 16.58
C SER A 95 -2.85 15.89 15.28
N VAL A 96 -3.96 15.76 14.53
CA VAL A 96 -4.02 15.08 13.22
C VAL A 96 -3.23 15.81 12.12
N GLN A 97 -2.88 17.08 12.32
CA GLN A 97 -2.09 17.88 11.39
C GLN A 97 -0.62 18.02 11.84
N GLN A 98 -0.26 17.46 12.98
CA GLN A 98 1.11 17.49 13.51
C GLN A 98 1.87 16.24 13.07
N ASN A 99 3.05 16.44 12.47
CA ASN A 99 3.82 15.36 11.85
C ASN A 99 5.09 14.98 12.62
N HIS A 100 5.33 15.52 13.80
CA HIS A 100 6.58 15.33 14.55
C HIS A 100 6.90 13.86 14.95
N LYS A 101 5.91 12.96 14.85
CA LYS A 101 6.09 11.52 15.10
C LYS A 101 6.14 10.70 13.80
N ASN A 102 5.89 11.32 12.68
CA ASN A 102 5.75 10.69 11.39
C ASN A 102 7.11 10.56 10.67
N TYR A 103 7.09 9.86 9.54
CA TYR A 103 8.27 9.61 8.72
C TYR A 103 8.05 10.17 7.31
N ILE A 104 9.14 10.61 6.68
CA ILE A 104 9.16 10.96 5.26
C ILE A 104 9.61 9.70 4.52
N ILE A 105 8.78 9.20 3.61
CA ILE A 105 9.02 7.95 2.89
C ILE A 105 8.80 8.08 1.39
N SER A 106 9.35 7.11 0.65
CA SER A 106 8.87 6.74 -0.67
C SER A 106 7.78 5.68 -0.51
N LEU A 107 6.54 6.01 -0.87
CA LEU A 107 5.44 5.06 -0.77
C LEU A 107 5.63 3.87 -1.72
N ALA A 108 6.26 4.09 -2.89
CA ALA A 108 6.62 3.02 -3.80
C ALA A 108 7.57 2.00 -3.14
N ASN A 109 8.60 2.48 -2.42
CA ASN A 109 9.52 1.59 -1.71
C ASN A 109 8.84 0.86 -0.55
N LEU A 110 7.89 1.51 0.13
CA LEU A 110 7.09 0.84 1.15
C LEU A 110 6.24 -0.28 0.55
N CYS A 111 5.61 -0.03 -0.60
CA CYS A 111 4.82 -1.08 -1.27
C CYS A 111 5.67 -2.26 -1.73
N ARG A 112 6.87 -2.02 -2.28
CA ARG A 112 7.78 -3.11 -2.63
C ARG A 112 8.16 -3.94 -1.41
N TRP A 113 8.50 -3.30 -0.32
CA TRP A 113 8.81 -3.99 0.93
C TRP A 113 7.61 -4.75 1.50
N LEU A 114 6.40 -4.19 1.45
CA LEU A 114 5.18 -4.90 1.85
C LEU A 114 4.90 -6.11 0.96
N ALA A 115 5.19 -6.01 -0.34
CA ALA A 115 5.08 -7.14 -1.27
C ALA A 115 6.02 -8.28 -0.88
N GLU A 116 7.29 -7.98 -0.56
CA GLU A 116 8.24 -8.97 -0.05
C GLU A 116 7.72 -9.65 1.24
N GLN A 117 7.08 -8.89 2.15
CA GLN A 117 6.49 -9.47 3.35
C GLN A 117 5.29 -10.36 3.01
N ALA A 118 4.43 -9.96 2.06
CA ALA A 118 3.29 -10.74 1.62
C ALA A 118 3.73 -12.06 0.95
N GLU A 119 4.73 -12.01 0.07
CA GLU A 119 5.32 -13.20 -0.58
C GLU A 119 5.93 -14.17 0.44
N THR A 120 6.61 -13.64 1.47
CA THR A 120 7.14 -14.45 2.57
C THR A 120 6.05 -15.22 3.31
N LEU A 121 4.82 -14.69 3.36
CA LEU A 121 3.65 -15.35 3.92
C LEU A 121 2.93 -16.30 2.94
N GLY A 122 3.41 -16.39 1.69
CA GLY A 122 2.85 -17.24 0.65
C GLY A 122 1.70 -16.60 -0.12
N VAL A 123 1.71 -15.27 -0.27
CA VAL A 123 0.84 -14.57 -1.24
C VAL A 123 1.48 -14.63 -2.61
N GLU A 124 0.72 -15.01 -3.63
CA GLU A 124 1.19 -14.96 -5.01
C GLU A 124 0.90 -13.57 -5.61
N ILE A 125 1.93 -12.86 -6.05
CA ILE A 125 1.82 -11.51 -6.62
C ILE A 125 2.11 -11.56 -8.11
N PHE A 126 1.16 -11.04 -8.91
CA PHE A 126 1.23 -11.01 -10.37
C PHE A 126 1.27 -9.56 -10.87
N PRO A 127 2.45 -8.94 -11.00
CA PRO A 127 2.60 -7.66 -11.66
C PRO A 127 2.44 -7.80 -13.18
N GLY A 128 1.94 -6.76 -13.84
CA GLY A 128 1.65 -6.77 -15.27
C GLY A 128 0.30 -7.40 -15.64
N PHE A 129 -0.53 -7.80 -14.69
CA PHE A 129 -1.84 -8.40 -14.92
C PHE A 129 -2.99 -7.46 -14.52
N PRO A 130 -3.42 -6.56 -15.40
CA PRO A 130 -4.57 -5.70 -15.14
C PRO A 130 -5.87 -6.50 -15.10
N ALA A 131 -6.64 -6.36 -14.02
CA ALA A 131 -7.99 -6.87 -13.98
C ALA A 131 -8.87 -6.06 -14.93
N SER A 132 -9.66 -6.76 -15.78
CA SER A 132 -10.53 -6.13 -16.77
C SER A 132 -12.01 -6.28 -16.44
N GLU A 133 -12.41 -7.41 -15.89
CA GLU A 133 -13.81 -7.74 -15.67
C GLU A 133 -13.98 -8.62 -14.43
N ILE A 134 -15.09 -8.42 -13.70
CA ILE A 134 -15.53 -9.33 -12.64
C ILE A 134 -16.44 -10.38 -13.29
N LEU A 135 -16.12 -11.64 -13.09
CA LEU A 135 -16.91 -12.78 -13.55
C LEU A 135 -17.92 -13.18 -12.47
N TYR A 136 -19.15 -13.50 -12.89
CA TYR A 136 -20.23 -13.90 -12.00
C TYR A 136 -20.72 -15.31 -12.33
N ASN A 137 -21.20 -16.00 -11.32
CA ASN A 137 -21.97 -17.23 -11.46
C ASN A 137 -23.42 -16.90 -11.86
N GLU A 138 -24.19 -17.93 -12.24
CA GLU A 138 -25.61 -17.80 -12.60
C GLU A 138 -26.48 -17.25 -11.46
N ASP A 139 -26.08 -17.48 -10.21
CA ASP A 139 -26.75 -16.97 -8.99
C ASP A 139 -26.37 -15.54 -8.63
N GLY A 140 -25.49 -14.88 -9.43
CA GLY A 140 -25.01 -13.53 -9.19
C GLY A 140 -23.85 -13.41 -8.19
N SER A 141 -23.36 -14.51 -7.64
CA SER A 141 -22.16 -14.51 -6.82
C SER A 141 -20.90 -14.29 -7.67
N VAL A 142 -19.85 -13.70 -7.06
CA VAL A 142 -18.56 -13.50 -7.74
C VAL A 142 -17.88 -14.83 -7.98
N LYS A 143 -17.59 -15.13 -9.24
CA LYS A 143 -16.86 -16.32 -9.66
C LYS A 143 -15.35 -16.09 -9.70
N GLY A 144 -14.93 -14.88 -10.05
CA GLY A 144 -13.53 -14.54 -10.23
C GLY A 144 -13.32 -13.23 -10.98
N VAL A 145 -12.13 -13.07 -11.52
CA VAL A 145 -11.72 -11.88 -12.28
C VAL A 145 -11.06 -12.34 -13.59
N ALA A 146 -11.42 -11.69 -14.70
CA ALA A 146 -10.68 -11.81 -15.95
C ALA A 146 -9.57 -10.75 -16.00
N THR A 147 -8.39 -11.15 -16.46
CA THR A 147 -7.33 -10.20 -16.82
C THR A 147 -7.44 -9.79 -18.28
N GLN A 148 -6.83 -8.67 -18.65
CA GLN A 148 -6.72 -8.31 -20.07
C GLN A 148 -5.87 -9.35 -20.82
N ASP A 149 -6.16 -9.51 -22.10
CA ASP A 149 -5.31 -10.30 -22.99
C ASP A 149 -3.92 -9.66 -23.05
N MET A 150 -2.90 -10.47 -22.81
CA MET A 150 -1.50 -10.05 -22.83
C MET A 150 -0.81 -10.63 -24.05
N GLY A 151 -0.11 -9.78 -24.83
CA GLY A 151 0.72 -10.24 -25.94
C GLY A 151 -0.04 -10.63 -27.21
N ILE A 152 -1.23 -10.09 -27.43
CA ILE A 152 -1.94 -10.16 -28.72
C ILE A 152 -1.66 -8.86 -29.46
N ASP A 153 -0.85 -8.93 -30.53
CA ASP A 153 -0.67 -7.84 -31.53
C ASP A 153 -1.84 -7.80 -32.51
#